data_7a4b4e9f8ee440b14e9f5080cf905c40
#
_entry.id   7a4b4e9f8ee440b14e9f5080cf905c40
#
_cell.length_a   1.000
_cell.length_b   1.000
_cell.length_c   1.000
_cell.angle_alpha   90.00
_cell.angle_beta   90.00
_cell.angle_gamma   90.00
#
_symmetry.space_group_name_H-M   'P 1'
#
loop_
_entity.id
_entity.type
_entity.pdbx_description
1 polymer ?
#
loop_
_entity_poly.entity_id
_entity_poly.type
_entity_poly.pdbx_seq_one_letter_code
_entity_poly.pdbx_strand_id
1 'polypeptide(L)'
;MPPVKLVIFDLDGVLIDSKDIHFQALNSALGFYGDSYKISREEHVNIFEGLSTFSKLEILKETKLLPPQYFHSIWEKKQEFTRSLMAQVQTDQDLVAYMENLKRELGCKICVASNSIRSTVETVISNLGITDYFDLILSNEDVAKQKPYPEIFWKAMSFFGALPEETIIFEDSYVGRLAAQRSGAHLIPIDCRSDLTWEKINSVKGLSNPLAKTKKSWKSDNLNVVIPMAGLGSRFETVGFTFPKPLIEVNGKPMIQIVVENLNIEAKYIFIVQKSQYDKYNLSYLLNLVSPGCEIITVEGVTEGSACTVLLAEQFIDNDTPLLIANSDQFIEWDSSQVMYSFISTKIDGAIITFNSTHPKWSFVKTDQYDFVTEVAEKKPISDIATVGIYYWRYGSDFVKYANKMILKQARFNGEFYTCPVYNEAILEGKKIKAKRIDKMWGLGTPEDLDFFLKNYEGP
;
A
#
# COMPACT_ATOMS: atom_id res chain seq x y z
N MET A 1 6.94 10.52 -21.44
CA MET A 1 6.92 9.47 -20.41
C MET A 1 8.15 9.57 -19.56
N PRO A 2 8.05 9.38 -18.26
CA PRO A 2 9.23 9.08 -17.47
C PRO A 2 9.91 7.82 -18.04
N PRO A 3 11.24 7.69 -17.95
CA PRO A 3 11.93 6.51 -18.41
C PRO A 3 11.45 5.28 -17.62
N VAL A 4 11.30 4.14 -18.30
CA VAL A 4 10.95 2.87 -17.63
C VAL A 4 12.09 2.50 -16.68
N LYS A 5 11.81 2.40 -15.38
CA LYS A 5 12.79 2.04 -14.36
C LYS A 5 12.73 0.57 -13.97
N LEU A 6 11.55 -0.04 -14.10
CA LEU A 6 11.31 -1.42 -13.65
C LEU A 6 10.45 -2.19 -14.66
N VAL A 7 10.89 -3.40 -14.97
CA VAL A 7 10.09 -4.39 -15.71
C VAL A 7 9.89 -5.61 -14.83
N ILE A 8 8.64 -6.03 -14.67
CA ILE A 8 8.27 -7.17 -13.85
C ILE A 8 7.64 -8.23 -14.75
N PHE A 9 8.11 -9.45 -14.65
CA PHE A 9 7.57 -10.60 -15.35
C PHE A 9 6.85 -11.52 -14.36
N ASP A 10 5.65 -11.99 -14.72
CA ASP A 10 5.20 -13.26 -14.15
C ASP A 10 6.06 -14.41 -14.70
N LEU A 11 5.99 -15.55 -14.04
CA LEU A 11 6.73 -16.75 -14.44
C LEU A 11 5.90 -17.61 -15.40
N ASP A 12 4.77 -18.08 -14.88
CA ASP A 12 3.92 -19.10 -15.52
C ASP A 12 3.09 -18.47 -16.65
N GLY A 13 3.24 -18.96 -17.89
CA GLY A 13 2.57 -18.42 -19.07
C GLY A 13 3.25 -17.19 -19.68
N VAL A 14 4.23 -16.57 -19.00
CA VAL A 14 5.00 -15.42 -19.49
C VAL A 14 6.43 -15.80 -19.86
N LEU A 15 7.21 -16.28 -18.89
CA LEU A 15 8.60 -16.71 -19.11
C LEU A 15 8.68 -18.19 -19.55
N ILE A 16 7.72 -19.00 -19.13
CA ILE A 16 7.60 -20.41 -19.48
C ILE A 16 6.13 -20.77 -19.74
N ASP A 17 5.87 -21.58 -20.74
CA ASP A 17 4.56 -22.22 -20.93
C ASP A 17 4.42 -23.42 -19.98
N SER A 18 3.90 -23.13 -18.78
CA SER A 18 3.79 -24.11 -17.68
C SER A 18 2.41 -24.76 -17.55
N LYS A 19 1.43 -24.39 -18.41
CA LYS A 19 0.03 -24.87 -18.30
C LYS A 19 -0.02 -26.40 -18.32
N ASP A 20 0.69 -27.01 -19.24
CA ASP A 20 0.78 -28.48 -19.38
C ASP A 20 1.51 -29.14 -18.21
N ILE A 21 2.55 -28.50 -17.70
CA ILE A 21 3.31 -28.98 -16.54
C ILE A 21 2.41 -29.03 -15.30
N HIS A 22 1.66 -27.97 -15.04
CA HIS A 22 0.73 -27.91 -13.91
C HIS A 22 -0.44 -28.89 -14.03
N PHE A 23 -0.93 -29.10 -15.24
CA PHE A 23 -1.96 -30.09 -15.52
C PHE A 23 -1.45 -31.52 -15.27
N GLN A 24 -0.27 -31.88 -15.80
CA GLN A 24 0.35 -33.20 -15.61
C GLN A 24 0.69 -33.44 -14.13
N ALA A 25 1.28 -32.45 -13.45
CA ALA A 25 1.64 -32.58 -12.04
C ALA A 25 0.41 -32.81 -11.14
N LEU A 26 -0.70 -32.08 -11.40
CA LEU A 26 -1.92 -32.28 -10.63
C LEU A 26 -2.53 -33.65 -10.88
N ASN A 27 -2.63 -34.10 -12.14
CA ASN A 27 -3.16 -35.41 -12.47
C ASN A 27 -2.29 -36.57 -11.96
N SER A 28 -0.98 -36.40 -11.97
CA SER A 28 -0.06 -37.36 -11.35
C SER A 28 -0.31 -37.48 -9.84
N ALA A 29 -0.49 -36.34 -9.15
CA ALA A 29 -0.78 -36.32 -7.73
C ALA A 29 -2.15 -36.94 -7.40
N LEU A 30 -3.18 -36.60 -8.17
CA LEU A 30 -4.54 -37.14 -8.00
C LEU A 30 -4.60 -38.65 -8.26
N GLY A 31 -3.84 -39.14 -9.24
CA GLY A 31 -3.78 -40.55 -9.60
C GLY A 31 -3.28 -41.47 -8.48
N PHE A 32 -2.52 -40.98 -7.49
CA PHE A 32 -2.15 -41.74 -6.29
C PHE A 32 -3.36 -42.11 -5.40
N TYR A 33 -4.44 -41.32 -5.49
CA TYR A 33 -5.65 -41.51 -4.67
C TYR A 33 -6.80 -42.10 -5.45
N GLY A 34 -6.69 -42.18 -6.78
CA GLY A 34 -7.64 -42.85 -7.67
C GLY A 34 -7.77 -42.12 -9.01
N ASP A 35 -7.86 -42.89 -10.09
CA ASP A 35 -8.00 -42.35 -11.45
C ASP A 35 -9.32 -41.57 -11.66
N SER A 36 -10.33 -41.87 -10.85
CA SER A 36 -11.62 -41.13 -10.87
C SER A 36 -11.48 -39.66 -10.47
N TYR A 37 -10.43 -39.29 -9.76
CA TYR A 37 -10.20 -37.91 -9.36
C TYR A 37 -9.45 -37.08 -10.41
N LYS A 38 -8.82 -37.76 -11.40
CA LYS A 38 -8.13 -37.06 -12.48
C LYS A 38 -9.07 -36.14 -13.26
N ILE A 39 -8.51 -35.02 -13.74
CA ILE A 39 -9.24 -34.06 -14.55
C ILE A 39 -8.87 -34.20 -16.02
N SER A 40 -9.85 -34.00 -16.91
CA SER A 40 -9.59 -33.92 -18.36
C SER A 40 -8.92 -32.61 -18.74
N ARG A 41 -8.35 -32.52 -19.92
CA ARG A 41 -7.78 -31.29 -20.45
C ARG A 41 -8.82 -30.18 -20.60
N GLU A 42 -10.03 -30.57 -21.01
CA GLU A 42 -11.16 -29.65 -21.12
C GLU A 42 -11.62 -29.10 -19.75
N GLU A 43 -11.73 -29.97 -18.75
CA GLU A 43 -11.97 -29.51 -17.35
C GLU A 43 -10.88 -28.55 -16.88
N HIS A 44 -9.60 -28.86 -17.19
CA HIS A 44 -8.49 -28.03 -16.78
C HIS A 44 -8.60 -26.59 -17.32
N VAL A 45 -8.88 -26.44 -18.61
CA VAL A 45 -8.97 -25.14 -19.27
C VAL A 45 -10.22 -24.37 -18.83
N ASN A 46 -11.38 -25.05 -18.79
CA ASN A 46 -12.66 -24.38 -18.58
C ASN A 46 -13.00 -24.09 -17.12
N ILE A 47 -12.46 -24.89 -16.17
CA ILE A 47 -12.86 -24.84 -14.76
C ILE A 47 -11.69 -24.49 -13.84
N PHE A 48 -10.50 -25.04 -14.11
CA PHE A 48 -9.41 -25.06 -13.17
C PHE A 48 -8.27 -24.07 -13.49
N GLU A 49 -8.24 -23.48 -14.68
CA GLU A 49 -7.16 -22.56 -15.07
C GLU A 49 -7.15 -21.32 -14.17
N GLY A 50 -5.94 -20.90 -13.72
CA GLY A 50 -5.75 -19.74 -12.85
C GLY A 50 -6.10 -19.95 -11.37
N LEU A 51 -6.70 -21.08 -10.98
CA LEU A 51 -7.04 -21.37 -9.60
C LEU A 51 -5.86 -21.94 -8.81
N SER A 52 -5.82 -21.62 -7.50
CA SER A 52 -4.89 -22.26 -6.58
C SER A 52 -5.13 -23.78 -6.48
N THR A 53 -4.11 -24.56 -6.11
CA THR A 53 -4.28 -26.00 -5.95
C THR A 53 -5.38 -26.33 -4.94
N PHE A 54 -5.44 -25.63 -3.81
CA PHE A 54 -6.50 -25.86 -2.81
C PHE A 54 -7.90 -25.52 -3.35
N SER A 55 -8.06 -24.43 -4.11
CA SER A 55 -9.34 -24.12 -4.77
C SER A 55 -9.76 -25.21 -5.74
N LYS A 56 -8.82 -25.79 -6.49
CA LYS A 56 -9.08 -26.93 -7.39
C LYS A 56 -9.55 -28.16 -6.60
N LEU A 57 -8.91 -28.47 -5.46
CA LEU A 57 -9.26 -29.59 -4.61
C LEU A 57 -10.65 -29.43 -3.97
N GLU A 58 -11.03 -28.22 -3.57
CA GLU A 58 -12.41 -27.96 -3.09
C GLU A 58 -13.46 -28.20 -4.17
N ILE A 59 -13.20 -27.79 -5.42
CA ILE A 59 -14.09 -28.12 -6.55
C ILE A 59 -14.16 -29.64 -6.77
N LEU A 60 -13.04 -30.34 -6.71
CA LEU A 60 -12.99 -31.80 -6.87
C LEU A 60 -13.69 -32.54 -5.72
N LYS A 61 -13.69 -31.99 -4.52
CA LYS A 61 -14.50 -32.50 -3.39
C LYS A 61 -15.98 -32.49 -3.75
N GLU A 62 -16.48 -31.40 -4.31
CA GLU A 62 -17.91 -31.28 -4.67
C GLU A 62 -18.27 -32.08 -5.94
N THR A 63 -17.39 -32.09 -6.94
CA THR A 63 -17.69 -32.67 -8.27
C THR A 63 -17.32 -34.14 -8.42
N LYS A 64 -16.23 -34.57 -7.74
CA LYS A 64 -15.71 -35.95 -7.83
C LYS A 64 -15.64 -36.66 -6.48
N LEU A 65 -16.22 -36.08 -5.42
CA LEU A 65 -16.26 -36.61 -4.05
C LEU A 65 -14.85 -36.90 -3.48
N LEU A 66 -13.86 -36.06 -3.81
CA LEU A 66 -12.49 -36.18 -3.31
C LEU A 66 -12.46 -35.94 -1.79
N PRO A 67 -11.99 -36.92 -0.97
CA PRO A 67 -11.94 -36.74 0.47
C PRO A 67 -10.98 -35.62 0.92
N PRO A 68 -11.40 -34.64 1.77
CA PRO A 68 -10.57 -33.52 2.20
C PRO A 68 -9.29 -33.95 2.93
N GLN A 69 -9.27 -35.11 3.56
CA GLN A 69 -8.10 -35.67 4.24
C GLN A 69 -6.89 -35.85 3.30
N TYR A 70 -7.10 -35.93 1.99
CA TYR A 70 -6.03 -36.07 0.99
C TYR A 70 -5.48 -34.73 0.49
N PHE A 71 -6.12 -33.60 0.79
CA PHE A 71 -5.78 -32.29 0.21
C PHE A 71 -4.32 -31.91 0.41
N HIS A 72 -3.85 -32.00 1.63
CA HIS A 72 -2.46 -31.64 1.95
C HIS A 72 -1.44 -32.54 1.22
N SER A 73 -1.64 -33.84 1.26
CA SER A 73 -0.74 -34.77 0.61
C SER A 73 -0.82 -34.74 -0.93
N ILE A 74 -1.98 -34.41 -1.50
CA ILE A 74 -2.09 -34.14 -2.95
C ILE A 74 -1.32 -32.86 -3.28
N TRP A 75 -1.43 -31.81 -2.46
CA TRP A 75 -0.69 -30.57 -2.67
C TRP A 75 0.83 -30.83 -2.61
N GLU A 76 1.34 -31.57 -1.61
CA GLU A 76 2.76 -31.91 -1.50
C GLU A 76 3.25 -32.69 -2.73
N LYS A 77 2.53 -33.76 -3.12
CA LYS A 77 2.86 -34.53 -4.32
C LYS A 77 2.83 -33.70 -5.60
N LYS A 78 1.84 -32.83 -5.74
CA LYS A 78 1.76 -31.92 -6.89
C LYS A 78 2.98 -30.99 -6.94
N GLN A 79 3.46 -30.47 -5.80
CA GLN A 79 4.68 -29.66 -5.75
C GLN A 79 5.92 -30.48 -6.16
N GLU A 80 6.02 -31.72 -5.70
CA GLU A 80 7.11 -32.64 -6.07
C GLU A 80 7.10 -32.91 -7.59
N PHE A 81 5.97 -33.27 -8.16
CA PHE A 81 5.84 -33.49 -9.61
C PHE A 81 6.10 -32.21 -10.40
N THR A 82 5.61 -31.07 -9.94
CA THR A 82 5.87 -29.78 -10.60
C THR A 82 7.39 -29.52 -10.65
N ARG A 83 8.10 -29.67 -9.54
CA ARG A 83 9.55 -29.49 -9.51
C ARG A 83 10.29 -30.48 -10.44
N SER A 84 9.88 -31.74 -10.46
CA SER A 84 10.48 -32.75 -11.34
C SER A 84 10.30 -32.43 -12.82
N LEU A 85 9.12 -31.95 -13.22
CA LEU A 85 8.83 -31.55 -14.60
C LEU A 85 9.53 -30.25 -14.96
N MET A 86 9.55 -29.26 -14.06
CA MET A 86 10.25 -28.00 -14.26
C MET A 86 11.76 -28.16 -14.35
N ALA A 87 12.33 -29.17 -13.68
CA ALA A 87 13.75 -29.50 -13.80
C ALA A 87 14.17 -30.00 -15.20
N GLN A 88 13.21 -30.39 -16.03
CA GLN A 88 13.45 -30.83 -17.42
C GLN A 88 13.41 -29.69 -18.44
N VAL A 89 13.04 -28.49 -18.02
CA VAL A 89 13.03 -27.27 -18.85
C VAL A 89 14.46 -26.98 -19.29
N GLN A 90 14.66 -26.67 -20.56
CA GLN A 90 15.96 -26.37 -21.15
C GLN A 90 16.12 -24.86 -21.37
N THR A 91 17.36 -24.43 -21.54
CA THR A 91 17.71 -23.05 -21.86
C THR A 91 16.97 -22.58 -23.12
N ASP A 92 16.29 -21.44 -23.02
CA ASP A 92 15.59 -20.74 -24.11
C ASP A 92 16.49 -19.59 -24.62
N GLN A 93 17.20 -19.84 -25.75
CA GLN A 93 18.14 -18.87 -26.31
C GLN A 93 17.44 -17.58 -26.81
N ASP A 94 16.19 -17.68 -27.27
CA ASP A 94 15.43 -16.49 -27.70
C ASP A 94 15.03 -15.64 -26.49
N LEU A 95 14.71 -16.29 -25.37
CA LEU A 95 14.45 -15.58 -24.13
C LEU A 95 15.70 -14.91 -23.55
N VAL A 96 16.83 -15.59 -23.59
CA VAL A 96 18.12 -15.02 -23.18
C VAL A 96 18.44 -13.77 -24.01
N ALA A 97 18.34 -13.86 -25.34
CA ALA A 97 18.55 -12.72 -26.22
C ALA A 97 17.56 -11.57 -25.98
N TYR A 98 16.30 -11.91 -25.66
CA TYR A 98 15.27 -10.91 -25.31
C TYR A 98 15.65 -10.17 -24.01
N MET A 99 16.06 -10.89 -22.96
CA MET A 99 16.45 -10.31 -21.67
C MET A 99 17.70 -9.45 -21.78
N GLU A 100 18.68 -9.89 -22.58
CA GLU A 100 19.89 -9.11 -22.87
C GLU A 100 19.55 -7.79 -23.57
N ASN A 101 18.72 -7.84 -24.61
CA ASN A 101 18.24 -6.66 -25.32
C ASN A 101 17.47 -5.71 -24.39
N LEU A 102 16.61 -6.26 -23.50
CA LEU A 102 15.85 -5.48 -22.54
C LEU A 102 16.76 -4.65 -21.62
N LYS A 103 17.77 -5.29 -21.03
CA LYS A 103 18.76 -4.59 -20.20
C LYS A 103 19.54 -3.52 -20.98
N ARG A 104 19.96 -3.83 -22.20
CA ARG A 104 20.74 -2.91 -23.02
C ARG A 104 19.94 -1.69 -23.47
N GLU A 105 18.71 -1.88 -23.95
CA GLU A 105 17.91 -0.81 -24.56
C GLU A 105 17.17 0.06 -23.53
N LEU A 106 16.76 -0.51 -22.39
CA LEU A 106 16.03 0.24 -21.37
C LEU A 106 16.89 0.65 -20.18
N GLY A 107 17.98 -0.05 -19.89
CA GLY A 107 18.80 0.19 -18.71
C GLY A 107 18.02 0.06 -17.39
N CYS A 108 16.89 -0.64 -17.42
CA CYS A 108 15.96 -0.76 -16.30
C CYS A 108 16.29 -1.92 -15.37
N LYS A 109 15.69 -1.92 -14.18
CA LYS A 109 15.67 -3.07 -13.26
C LYS A 109 14.69 -4.13 -13.74
N ILE A 110 15.02 -5.40 -13.55
CA ILE A 110 14.19 -6.53 -13.96
C ILE A 110 13.87 -7.40 -12.75
N CYS A 111 12.59 -7.70 -12.59
CA CYS A 111 12.07 -8.53 -11.49
C CYS A 111 11.21 -9.67 -12.04
N VAL A 112 11.29 -10.84 -11.42
CA VAL A 112 10.25 -11.88 -11.56
C VAL A 112 9.35 -11.86 -10.33
N ALA A 113 8.03 -11.98 -10.53
CA ALA A 113 7.02 -11.91 -9.47
C ALA A 113 5.93 -12.96 -9.70
N SER A 114 6.01 -14.11 -9.03
CA SER A 114 5.14 -15.27 -9.26
C SER A 114 4.36 -15.71 -8.02
N ASN A 115 3.17 -16.31 -8.23
CA ASN A 115 2.43 -17.04 -7.19
C ASN A 115 3.00 -18.44 -6.92
N SER A 116 4.04 -18.87 -7.63
CA SER A 116 4.77 -20.13 -7.36
C SER A 116 5.69 -19.99 -6.15
N ILE A 117 6.05 -21.11 -5.52
CA ILE A 117 7.01 -21.14 -4.40
C ILE A 117 8.42 -20.77 -4.89
N ARG A 118 9.23 -20.19 -4.01
CA ARG A 118 10.55 -19.65 -4.34
C ARG A 118 11.44 -20.68 -5.05
N SER A 119 11.51 -21.90 -4.52
CA SER A 119 12.34 -22.96 -5.12
C SER A 119 11.95 -23.29 -6.55
N THR A 120 10.67 -23.22 -6.91
CA THR A 120 10.19 -23.40 -8.28
C THR A 120 10.63 -22.24 -9.17
N VAL A 121 10.45 -21.01 -8.73
CA VAL A 121 10.86 -19.81 -9.49
C VAL A 121 12.36 -19.88 -9.81
N GLU A 122 13.19 -20.08 -8.80
CA GLU A 122 14.65 -20.16 -8.95
C GLU A 122 15.10 -21.29 -9.87
N THR A 123 14.49 -22.48 -9.75
CA THR A 123 14.80 -23.64 -10.63
C THR A 123 14.47 -23.29 -12.08
N VAL A 124 13.31 -22.72 -12.35
CA VAL A 124 12.86 -22.41 -13.73
C VAL A 124 13.75 -21.36 -14.36
N ILE A 125 14.01 -20.24 -13.71
CA ILE A 125 14.85 -19.16 -14.29
C ILE A 125 16.29 -19.62 -14.50
N SER A 126 16.80 -20.51 -13.63
CA SER A 126 18.12 -21.14 -13.80
C SER A 126 18.17 -22.04 -15.02
N ASN A 127 17.18 -22.91 -15.21
CA ASN A 127 17.12 -23.81 -16.35
C ASN A 127 16.90 -23.07 -17.68
N LEU A 128 16.12 -21.99 -17.66
CA LEU A 128 15.95 -21.10 -18.81
C LEU A 128 17.22 -20.30 -19.17
N GLY A 129 18.23 -20.27 -18.30
CA GLY A 129 19.49 -19.54 -18.52
C GLY A 129 19.37 -18.03 -18.32
N ILE A 130 18.39 -17.57 -17.54
CA ILE A 130 18.06 -16.13 -17.41
C ILE A 130 18.27 -15.56 -16.00
N THR A 131 18.83 -16.33 -15.06
CA THR A 131 19.03 -15.92 -13.65
C THR A 131 19.73 -14.57 -13.52
N ASP A 132 20.83 -14.38 -14.27
CA ASP A 132 21.70 -13.20 -14.14
C ASP A 132 21.05 -11.89 -14.66
N TYR A 133 19.90 -12.00 -15.31
CA TYR A 133 19.15 -10.83 -15.77
C TYR A 133 18.23 -10.25 -14.71
N PHE A 134 17.86 -11.01 -13.68
CA PHE A 134 16.97 -10.56 -12.62
C PHE A 134 17.71 -9.84 -11.49
N ASP A 135 17.30 -8.61 -11.20
CA ASP A 135 17.78 -7.85 -10.05
C ASP A 135 17.00 -8.21 -8.77
N LEU A 136 15.81 -8.83 -8.90
CA LEU A 136 14.97 -9.27 -7.78
C LEU A 136 14.10 -10.47 -8.18
N ILE A 137 13.99 -11.44 -7.28
CA ILE A 137 13.11 -12.60 -7.40
C ILE A 137 12.07 -12.53 -6.30
N LEU A 138 10.78 -12.53 -6.64
CA LEU A 138 9.66 -12.58 -5.71
C LEU A 138 8.77 -13.78 -6.00
N SER A 139 8.39 -14.45 -4.93
CA SER A 139 7.53 -15.65 -4.90
C SER A 139 6.29 -15.39 -4.04
N ASN A 140 5.40 -16.37 -3.94
CA ASN A 140 4.27 -16.32 -3.03
C ASN A 140 4.68 -16.28 -1.54
N GLU A 141 5.91 -16.68 -1.22
CA GLU A 141 6.45 -16.69 0.15
C GLU A 141 6.89 -15.30 0.61
N ASP A 142 7.00 -14.34 -0.32
CA ASP A 142 7.44 -12.99 -0.05
C ASP A 142 6.30 -12.02 0.33
N VAL A 143 5.06 -12.46 0.22
CA VAL A 143 3.87 -11.62 0.38
C VAL A 143 2.86 -12.24 1.33
N ALA A 144 2.13 -11.41 2.06
CA ALA A 144 1.03 -11.89 2.90
C ALA A 144 -0.22 -12.20 2.07
N LYS A 145 -0.46 -11.43 1.00
CA LYS A 145 -1.59 -11.60 0.10
C LYS A 145 -1.10 -11.82 -1.33
N GLN A 146 -1.34 -13.04 -1.83
CA GLN A 146 -1.00 -13.42 -3.20
C GLN A 146 -1.90 -12.72 -4.23
N LYS A 147 -1.52 -12.76 -5.54
CA LYS A 147 -2.40 -12.32 -6.62
C LYS A 147 -3.79 -12.99 -6.47
N PRO A 148 -4.90 -12.28 -6.57
CA PRO A 148 -5.12 -11.00 -7.27
C PRO A 148 -4.85 -9.73 -6.45
N TYR A 149 -4.25 -9.82 -5.27
CA TYR A 149 -3.78 -8.64 -4.56
C TYR A 149 -2.48 -8.15 -5.19
N PRO A 150 -2.28 -6.82 -5.30
CA PRO A 150 -1.12 -6.23 -5.99
C PRO A 150 0.17 -6.24 -5.14
N GLU A 151 0.17 -6.83 -3.96
CA GLU A 151 1.23 -6.76 -2.97
C GLU A 151 2.61 -7.14 -3.53
N ILE A 152 2.68 -8.20 -4.35
CA ILE A 152 3.94 -8.65 -4.94
C ILE A 152 4.55 -7.61 -5.90
N PHE A 153 3.70 -6.90 -6.66
CA PHE A 153 4.14 -5.84 -7.58
C PHE A 153 4.53 -4.57 -6.82
N TRP A 154 3.77 -4.19 -5.80
CA TRP A 154 4.13 -3.07 -4.92
C TRP A 154 5.45 -3.31 -4.19
N LYS A 155 5.71 -4.56 -3.76
CA LYS A 155 6.98 -4.93 -3.14
C LYS A 155 8.16 -4.72 -4.10
N ALA A 156 8.03 -5.15 -5.37
CA ALA A 156 9.04 -4.92 -6.39
C ALA A 156 9.27 -3.43 -6.63
N MET A 157 8.20 -2.65 -6.84
CA MET A 157 8.27 -1.19 -7.05
C MET A 157 8.91 -0.48 -5.85
N SER A 158 8.50 -0.84 -4.63
CA SER A 158 9.06 -0.26 -3.41
C SER A 158 10.56 -0.57 -3.24
N PHE A 159 10.97 -1.80 -3.57
CA PHE A 159 12.37 -2.21 -3.46
C PHE A 159 13.30 -1.38 -4.35
N PHE A 160 12.86 -1.04 -5.57
CA PHE A 160 13.65 -0.26 -6.52
C PHE A 160 13.34 1.24 -6.50
N GLY A 161 12.41 1.70 -5.69
CA GLY A 161 11.95 3.10 -5.70
C GLY A 161 11.33 3.51 -7.05
N ALA A 162 10.73 2.54 -7.77
CA ALA A 162 10.06 2.78 -9.03
C ALA A 162 8.59 3.15 -8.81
N LEU A 163 8.10 4.15 -9.55
CA LEU A 163 6.69 4.53 -9.54
C LEU A 163 5.87 3.61 -10.45
N PRO A 164 4.55 3.50 -10.26
CA PRO A 164 3.69 2.72 -11.13
C PRO A 164 3.80 3.11 -12.62
N GLU A 165 3.89 4.41 -12.91
CA GLU A 165 4.08 4.94 -14.28
C GLU A 165 5.48 4.69 -14.87
N GLU A 166 6.43 4.27 -14.07
CA GLU A 166 7.79 3.89 -14.46
C GLU A 166 7.96 2.37 -14.53
N THR A 167 6.87 1.61 -14.30
CA THR A 167 6.88 0.15 -14.17
C THR A 167 6.02 -0.51 -15.25
N ILE A 168 6.57 -1.54 -15.89
CA ILE A 168 5.86 -2.42 -16.83
C ILE A 168 5.71 -3.80 -16.19
N ILE A 169 4.53 -4.41 -16.29
CA ILE A 169 4.24 -5.76 -15.81
C ILE A 169 3.75 -6.63 -16.97
N PHE A 170 4.39 -7.77 -17.19
CA PHE A 170 3.95 -8.81 -18.10
C PHE A 170 3.19 -9.89 -17.34
N GLU A 171 1.95 -10.19 -17.78
CA GLU A 171 1.06 -11.14 -17.11
C GLU A 171 0.14 -11.85 -18.11
N ASP A 172 -0.05 -13.18 -17.90
CA ASP A 172 -0.92 -14.01 -18.74
C ASP A 172 -2.30 -14.28 -18.12
N SER A 173 -2.33 -14.51 -16.80
CA SER A 173 -3.51 -14.98 -16.08
C SER A 173 -4.48 -13.86 -15.72
N TYR A 174 -5.79 -14.19 -15.67
CA TYR A 174 -6.80 -13.24 -15.17
C TYR A 174 -6.49 -12.70 -13.78
N VAL A 175 -6.07 -13.58 -12.88
CA VAL A 175 -5.75 -13.25 -11.48
C VAL A 175 -4.55 -12.31 -11.40
N GLY A 176 -3.51 -12.56 -12.18
CA GLY A 176 -2.33 -11.73 -12.26
C GLY A 176 -2.58 -10.39 -12.96
N ARG A 177 -3.33 -10.39 -14.06
CA ARG A 177 -3.74 -9.15 -14.76
C ARG A 177 -4.54 -8.24 -13.83
N LEU A 178 -5.45 -8.81 -13.02
CA LEU A 178 -6.17 -8.04 -12.01
C LEU A 178 -5.24 -7.45 -10.94
N ALA A 179 -4.26 -8.22 -10.48
CA ALA A 179 -3.24 -7.72 -9.54
C ALA A 179 -2.40 -6.59 -10.17
N ALA A 180 -1.95 -6.77 -11.43
CA ALA A 180 -1.19 -5.77 -12.17
C ALA A 180 -2.00 -4.47 -12.37
N GLN A 181 -3.26 -4.56 -12.76
CA GLN A 181 -4.16 -3.40 -12.87
C GLN A 181 -4.31 -2.68 -11.52
N ARG A 182 -4.50 -3.43 -10.43
CA ARG A 182 -4.62 -2.88 -9.07
C ARG A 182 -3.33 -2.26 -8.56
N SER A 183 -2.17 -2.65 -9.08
CA SER A 183 -0.88 -2.07 -8.72
C SER A 183 -0.71 -0.65 -9.26
N GLY A 184 -1.41 -0.29 -10.33
CA GLY A 184 -1.28 1.00 -11.02
C GLY A 184 -0.23 1.03 -12.12
N ALA A 185 0.61 -0.01 -12.23
CA ALA A 185 1.64 -0.12 -13.26
C ALA A 185 1.06 -0.40 -14.65
N HIS A 186 1.91 -0.25 -15.68
CA HIS A 186 1.53 -0.57 -17.05
C HIS A 186 1.48 -2.08 -17.25
N LEU A 187 0.26 -2.61 -17.45
CA LEU A 187 0.06 -4.02 -17.78
C LEU A 187 0.26 -4.26 -19.28
N ILE A 188 1.14 -5.19 -19.62
CA ILE A 188 1.20 -5.82 -20.94
C ILE A 188 0.65 -7.23 -20.82
N PRO A 189 -0.55 -7.49 -21.34
CA PRO A 189 -1.12 -8.83 -21.32
C PRO A 189 -0.38 -9.74 -22.31
N ILE A 190 -0.02 -10.93 -21.84
CA ILE A 190 0.61 -12.01 -22.60
C ILE A 190 -0.37 -13.20 -22.62
N ASP A 191 -0.60 -13.83 -23.76
CA ASP A 191 -1.45 -15.01 -23.87
C ASP A 191 -0.62 -16.30 -23.94
N CYS A 192 0.61 -16.19 -24.47
CA CYS A 192 1.60 -17.26 -24.50
C CYS A 192 3.03 -16.69 -24.55
N ARG A 193 4.02 -17.54 -24.31
CA ARG A 193 5.45 -17.14 -24.30
C ARG A 193 5.92 -16.44 -25.58
N SER A 194 5.41 -16.83 -26.75
CA SER A 194 5.75 -16.21 -28.05
C SER A 194 5.27 -14.76 -28.19
N ASP A 195 4.36 -14.32 -27.34
CA ASP A 195 3.87 -12.94 -27.31
C ASP A 195 4.82 -11.96 -26.64
N LEU A 196 5.88 -12.45 -26.00
CA LEU A 196 6.89 -11.62 -25.36
C LEU A 196 7.79 -11.00 -26.43
N THR A 197 7.31 -9.92 -27.03
CA THR A 197 7.97 -9.24 -28.16
C THR A 197 8.32 -7.79 -27.81
N TRP A 198 9.26 -7.25 -28.58
CA TRP A 198 9.69 -5.86 -28.42
C TRP A 198 8.62 -4.84 -28.83
N GLU A 199 7.76 -5.22 -29.77
CA GLU A 199 6.64 -4.37 -30.21
C GLU A 199 5.67 -4.10 -29.05
N LYS A 200 5.39 -5.09 -28.20
CA LYS A 200 4.53 -4.90 -27.03
C LYS A 200 5.10 -3.90 -26.04
N ILE A 201 6.42 -3.86 -25.83
CA ILE A 201 7.04 -2.83 -25.00
C ILE A 201 6.91 -1.45 -25.65
N ASN A 202 7.16 -1.35 -26.97
CA ASN A 202 7.05 -0.11 -27.69
C ASN A 202 5.62 0.45 -27.73
N SER A 203 4.62 -0.43 -27.75
CA SER A 203 3.22 -0.01 -27.69
C SER A 203 2.87 0.75 -26.40
N VAL A 204 3.53 0.42 -25.28
CA VAL A 204 3.34 1.08 -23.99
C VAL A 204 4.14 2.38 -23.90
N LYS A 205 5.32 2.46 -24.53
CA LYS A 205 6.16 3.68 -24.52
C LYS A 205 5.48 4.93 -25.12
N GLY A 206 4.43 4.78 -25.91
CA GLY A 206 3.66 5.88 -26.52
C GLY A 206 2.37 6.25 -25.78
N LEU A 207 1.95 5.47 -24.80
CA LEU A 207 0.68 5.69 -24.10
C LEU A 207 0.95 6.46 -22.81
N SER A 208 0.46 7.72 -22.73
CA SER A 208 0.19 8.31 -21.42
C SER A 208 -0.87 7.43 -20.73
N ASN A 209 -0.53 6.87 -19.56
CA ASN A 209 -1.44 5.98 -18.83
C ASN A 209 -2.73 6.74 -18.48
N PRO A 210 -3.90 6.44 -19.09
CA PRO A 210 -5.13 7.10 -18.72
C PRO A 210 -5.56 6.80 -17.28
N LEU A 211 -4.97 5.75 -16.64
CA LEU A 211 -5.18 5.41 -15.24
C LEU A 211 -4.23 6.14 -14.29
N ALA A 212 -3.15 6.78 -14.79
CA ALA A 212 -2.25 7.62 -13.97
C ALA A 212 -2.95 8.87 -13.42
N LYS A 213 -4.15 9.20 -13.89
CA LYS A 213 -4.96 10.33 -13.38
C LYS A 213 -5.85 9.97 -12.20
N THR A 214 -6.06 8.69 -11.90
CA THR A 214 -6.76 8.26 -10.68
C THR A 214 -5.74 7.62 -9.75
N LYS A 215 -5.20 8.39 -8.82
CA LYS A 215 -4.43 7.85 -7.69
C LYS A 215 -5.29 6.76 -7.05
N LYS A 216 -4.84 5.51 -7.09
CA LYS A 216 -5.59 4.40 -6.47
C LYS A 216 -5.57 4.57 -4.97
N SER A 217 -6.73 4.42 -4.35
CA SER A 217 -6.84 4.44 -2.90
C SER A 217 -6.15 3.23 -2.28
N TRP A 218 -5.45 3.44 -1.17
CA TRP A 218 -5.08 2.34 -0.28
C TRP A 218 -6.34 1.77 0.37
N LYS A 219 -6.53 0.45 0.30
CA LYS A 219 -7.68 -0.22 0.92
C LYS A 219 -7.22 -1.14 2.04
N SER A 220 -7.77 -0.95 3.22
CA SER A 220 -7.50 -1.83 4.35
C SER A 220 -8.69 -1.87 5.31
N ASP A 221 -9.29 -3.06 5.45
CA ASP A 221 -10.32 -3.30 6.46
C ASP A 221 -9.73 -3.34 7.89
N ASN A 222 -8.42 -3.43 8.00
CA ASN A 222 -7.67 -3.47 9.25
C ASN A 222 -6.74 -2.26 9.39
N LEU A 223 -7.30 -1.06 9.36
CA LEU A 223 -6.61 0.21 9.60
C LEU A 223 -7.62 1.20 10.19
N ASN A 224 -7.29 1.80 11.32
CA ASN A 224 -8.03 2.92 11.88
C ASN A 224 -7.39 4.24 11.41
N VAL A 225 -8.20 5.16 10.88
CA VAL A 225 -7.78 6.53 10.55
C VAL A 225 -8.48 7.49 11.49
N VAL A 226 -7.73 8.15 12.37
CA VAL A 226 -8.27 9.12 13.33
C VAL A 226 -8.01 10.54 12.82
N ILE A 227 -9.07 11.34 12.71
CA ILE A 227 -8.97 12.77 12.35
C ILE A 227 -9.46 13.62 13.53
N PRO A 228 -8.56 14.15 14.35
CA PRO A 228 -8.91 15.10 15.42
C PRO A 228 -9.27 16.47 14.81
N MET A 229 -10.54 16.82 14.80
CA MET A 229 -11.04 18.07 14.26
C MET A 229 -11.87 18.88 15.28
N ALA A 230 -11.58 18.68 16.57
CA ALA A 230 -12.28 19.36 17.66
C ALA A 230 -11.67 20.72 18.05
N GLY A 231 -10.72 21.24 17.29
CA GLY A 231 -10.12 22.55 17.51
C GLY A 231 -11.13 23.70 17.21
N LEU A 232 -11.02 24.82 17.92
CA LEU A 232 -11.94 25.95 17.77
C LEU A 232 -11.85 26.67 16.42
N GLY A 233 -10.70 26.60 15.73
CA GLY A 233 -10.52 27.26 14.43
C GLY A 233 -10.53 28.79 14.47
N SER A 234 -10.25 29.40 15.62
CA SER A 234 -10.42 30.84 15.91
C SER A 234 -9.75 31.79 14.91
N ARG A 235 -8.66 31.35 14.23
CA ARG A 235 -7.97 32.18 13.22
C ARG A 235 -8.86 32.50 12.00
N PHE A 236 -9.72 31.59 11.60
CA PHE A 236 -10.66 31.78 10.50
C PHE A 236 -11.83 32.68 10.93
N GLU A 237 -12.29 32.54 12.17
CA GLU A 237 -13.35 33.42 12.73
C GLU A 237 -12.90 34.89 12.77
N THR A 238 -11.64 35.17 13.13
CA THR A 238 -11.10 36.52 13.20
C THR A 238 -11.06 37.27 11.87
N VAL A 239 -11.04 36.55 10.74
CA VAL A 239 -11.07 37.14 9.38
C VAL A 239 -12.42 37.00 8.70
N GLY A 240 -13.48 36.66 9.45
CA GLY A 240 -14.86 36.71 8.98
C GLY A 240 -15.42 35.44 8.35
N PHE A 241 -14.74 34.28 8.46
CA PHE A 241 -15.33 33.03 8.04
C PHE A 241 -16.48 32.61 8.97
N THR A 242 -17.65 32.36 8.37
CA THR A 242 -18.86 32.01 9.12
C THR A 242 -18.94 30.58 9.55
N PHE A 243 -18.30 29.68 8.79
CA PHE A 243 -18.28 28.24 9.07
C PHE A 243 -17.06 27.84 9.88
N PRO A 244 -17.18 26.82 10.75
CA PRO A 244 -16.03 26.25 11.44
C PRO A 244 -15.04 25.67 10.44
N LYS A 245 -13.76 25.66 10.80
CA LYS A 245 -12.65 25.29 9.92
C LYS A 245 -12.88 24.04 9.05
N PRO A 246 -13.40 22.90 9.56
CA PRO A 246 -13.61 21.70 8.72
C PRO A 246 -14.64 21.89 7.59
N LEU A 247 -15.51 22.90 7.72
CA LEU A 247 -16.57 23.21 6.76
C LEU A 247 -16.24 24.36 5.81
N ILE A 248 -15.07 24.99 5.97
CA ILE A 248 -14.63 26.05 5.06
C ILE A 248 -14.51 25.46 3.66
N GLU A 249 -15.05 26.17 2.69
CA GLU A 249 -15.03 25.75 1.30
C GLU A 249 -13.63 25.86 0.69
N VAL A 250 -13.19 24.78 0.04
CA VAL A 250 -11.94 24.67 -0.71
C VAL A 250 -12.29 24.09 -2.08
N ASN A 251 -12.21 24.89 -3.13
CA ASN A 251 -12.57 24.50 -4.51
C ASN A 251 -13.96 23.84 -4.62
N GLY A 252 -14.98 24.41 -3.99
CA GLY A 252 -16.37 23.93 -4.04
C GLY A 252 -16.68 22.75 -3.11
N LYS A 253 -15.75 22.32 -2.25
CA LYS A 253 -15.93 21.23 -1.29
C LYS A 253 -15.56 21.66 0.13
N PRO A 254 -16.18 21.09 1.18
CA PRO A 254 -15.72 21.31 2.55
C PRO A 254 -14.27 20.86 2.74
N MET A 255 -13.49 21.59 3.53
CA MET A 255 -12.08 21.28 3.80
C MET A 255 -11.87 19.83 4.24
N ILE A 256 -12.71 19.32 5.14
CA ILE A 256 -12.60 17.91 5.60
C ILE A 256 -12.80 16.91 4.48
N GLN A 257 -13.65 17.18 3.50
CA GLN A 257 -13.80 16.32 2.33
C GLN A 257 -12.53 16.32 1.48
N ILE A 258 -11.95 17.50 1.24
CA ILE A 258 -10.66 17.62 0.52
C ILE A 258 -9.54 16.84 1.23
N VAL A 259 -9.47 16.93 2.56
CA VAL A 259 -8.46 16.20 3.35
C VAL A 259 -8.64 14.70 3.21
N VAL A 260 -9.85 14.16 3.36
CA VAL A 260 -10.13 12.73 3.26
C VAL A 260 -9.90 12.22 1.83
N GLU A 261 -10.36 12.93 0.81
CA GLU A 261 -10.09 12.59 -0.59
C GLU A 261 -8.59 12.61 -0.91
N ASN A 262 -7.83 13.56 -0.34
CA ASN A 262 -6.39 13.67 -0.52
C ASN A 262 -5.60 12.56 0.21
N LEU A 263 -6.06 12.12 1.38
CA LEU A 263 -5.50 10.93 2.04
C LEU A 263 -5.61 9.72 1.13
N ASN A 264 -6.70 9.61 0.38
CA ASN A 264 -6.94 8.55 -0.61
C ASN A 264 -6.74 7.14 0.00
N ILE A 265 -7.31 6.95 1.19
CA ILE A 265 -7.27 5.71 1.98
C ILE A 265 -8.69 5.25 2.27
N GLU A 266 -9.04 4.04 1.88
CA GLU A 266 -10.29 3.36 2.26
C GLU A 266 -10.02 2.51 3.51
N ALA A 267 -10.48 2.95 4.66
CA ALA A 267 -10.26 2.36 5.97
C ALA A 267 -11.40 2.73 6.94
N LYS A 268 -11.31 2.28 8.19
CA LYS A 268 -12.23 2.72 9.23
C LYS A 268 -11.85 4.12 9.72
N TYR A 269 -12.65 5.13 9.37
CA TYR A 269 -12.45 6.51 9.84
C TYR A 269 -13.12 6.76 11.17
N ILE A 270 -12.45 7.53 12.01
CA ILE A 270 -12.92 7.99 13.34
C ILE A 270 -12.71 9.48 13.39
N PHE A 271 -13.78 10.25 13.38
CA PHE A 271 -13.73 11.71 13.48
C PHE A 271 -14.04 12.16 14.90
N ILE A 272 -13.23 13.09 15.42
CA ILE A 272 -13.44 13.65 16.76
C ILE A 272 -13.80 15.13 16.56
N VAL A 273 -15.03 15.51 16.93
CA VAL A 273 -15.63 16.79 16.59
C VAL A 273 -16.16 17.52 17.81
N GLN A 274 -16.22 18.84 17.78
CA GLN A 274 -16.93 19.64 18.77
C GLN A 274 -18.43 19.33 18.73
N LYS A 275 -19.05 19.02 19.88
CA LYS A 275 -20.48 18.72 19.98
C LYS A 275 -21.33 19.87 19.46
N SER A 276 -20.99 21.11 19.78
CA SER A 276 -21.70 22.30 19.30
C SER A 276 -21.69 22.42 17.78
N GLN A 277 -20.58 22.08 17.12
CA GLN A 277 -20.48 22.09 15.66
C GLN A 277 -21.20 20.89 15.04
N TYR A 278 -21.10 19.72 15.68
CA TYR A 278 -21.80 18.51 15.27
C TYR A 278 -23.31 18.73 15.18
N ASP A 279 -23.92 19.27 16.26
CA ASP A 279 -25.35 19.52 16.33
C ASP A 279 -25.79 20.68 15.39
N LYS A 280 -25.03 21.79 15.37
CA LYS A 280 -25.39 23.00 14.58
C LYS A 280 -25.32 22.76 13.08
N TYR A 281 -24.34 22.03 12.58
CA TYR A 281 -24.06 21.89 11.15
C TYR A 281 -24.38 20.48 10.61
N ASN A 282 -25.04 19.63 11.39
CA ASN A 282 -25.38 18.27 11.01
C ASN A 282 -24.18 17.47 10.44
N LEU A 283 -23.03 17.53 11.16
CA LEU A 283 -21.80 16.93 10.70
C LEU A 283 -21.92 15.41 10.50
N SER A 284 -22.86 14.74 11.17
CA SER A 284 -23.12 13.32 10.96
C SER A 284 -23.39 13.01 9.49
N TYR A 285 -24.25 13.81 8.84
CA TYR A 285 -24.60 13.60 7.44
C TYR A 285 -23.38 13.80 6.53
N LEU A 286 -22.67 14.92 6.72
CA LEU A 286 -21.49 15.25 5.91
C LEU A 286 -20.40 14.18 6.06
N LEU A 287 -20.04 13.78 7.29
CA LEU A 287 -18.96 12.83 7.53
C LEU A 287 -19.30 11.44 6.99
N ASN A 288 -20.56 11.01 7.05
CA ASN A 288 -21.00 9.76 6.43
C ASN A 288 -21.04 9.83 4.88
N LEU A 289 -21.20 11.00 4.28
CA LEU A 289 -21.02 11.18 2.83
C LEU A 289 -19.54 11.05 2.43
N VAL A 290 -18.65 11.62 3.24
CA VAL A 290 -17.21 11.65 2.98
C VAL A 290 -16.57 10.27 3.26
N SER A 291 -17.00 9.61 4.32
CA SER A 291 -16.55 8.26 4.71
C SER A 291 -17.72 7.45 5.27
N PRO A 292 -18.41 6.67 4.42
CA PRO A 292 -19.56 5.86 4.84
C PRO A 292 -19.19 4.87 5.95
N GLY A 293 -20.02 4.85 7.02
CA GLY A 293 -19.80 3.98 8.18
C GLY A 293 -18.68 4.43 9.11
N CYS A 294 -18.28 5.71 9.07
CA CYS A 294 -17.32 6.28 10.00
C CYS A 294 -17.87 6.33 11.43
N GLU A 295 -16.95 6.27 12.41
CA GLU A 295 -17.26 6.56 13.80
C GLU A 295 -17.13 8.07 14.06
N ILE A 296 -18.02 8.63 14.86
CA ILE A 296 -18.00 10.06 15.21
C ILE A 296 -18.03 10.21 16.73
N ILE A 297 -16.99 10.80 17.27
CA ILE A 297 -16.88 11.08 18.72
C ILE A 297 -17.09 12.59 18.91
N THR A 298 -18.05 12.93 19.75
CA THR A 298 -18.29 14.34 20.09
C THR A 298 -17.60 14.70 21.40
N VAL A 299 -17.03 15.91 21.46
CA VAL A 299 -16.38 16.43 22.66
C VAL A 299 -16.99 17.79 23.04
N GLU A 300 -17.20 17.99 24.33
CA GLU A 300 -17.59 19.29 24.90
C GLU A 300 -16.34 20.04 25.38
N GLY A 301 -16.21 21.30 24.95
CA GLY A 301 -15.05 22.11 25.31
C GLY A 301 -13.76 21.74 24.56
N VAL A 302 -12.63 22.27 25.05
CA VAL A 302 -11.30 22.12 24.44
C VAL A 302 -10.50 21.09 25.23
N THR A 303 -9.89 20.14 24.51
CA THR A 303 -8.96 19.19 25.12
C THR A 303 -7.60 19.85 25.42
N GLU A 304 -6.76 19.18 26.21
CA GLU A 304 -5.42 19.67 26.55
C GLU A 304 -4.40 19.49 25.40
N GLY A 305 -4.86 19.37 24.16
CA GLY A 305 -4.04 19.26 22.95
C GLY A 305 -4.43 18.09 22.04
N SER A 306 -3.79 18.02 20.88
CA SER A 306 -4.17 17.04 19.84
C SER A 306 -3.99 15.58 20.26
N ALA A 307 -2.99 15.26 21.08
CA ALA A 307 -2.81 13.91 21.63
C ALA A 307 -3.97 13.52 22.55
N CYS A 308 -4.42 14.42 23.42
CA CYS A 308 -5.58 14.19 24.26
C CYS A 308 -6.87 14.05 23.46
N THR A 309 -7.01 14.80 22.35
CA THR A 309 -8.14 14.63 21.43
C THR A 309 -8.14 13.24 20.83
N VAL A 310 -7.00 12.73 20.33
CA VAL A 310 -6.92 11.39 19.74
C VAL A 310 -7.21 10.30 20.76
N LEU A 311 -6.81 10.46 22.03
CA LEU A 311 -7.11 9.52 23.12
C LEU A 311 -8.61 9.36 23.40
N LEU A 312 -9.47 10.30 22.99
CA LEU A 312 -10.93 10.12 23.09
C LEU A 312 -11.42 8.93 22.23
N ALA A 313 -10.62 8.52 21.25
CA ALA A 313 -10.89 7.32 20.45
C ALA A 313 -10.28 6.02 21.03
N GLU A 314 -9.76 6.04 22.28
CA GLU A 314 -9.05 4.91 22.92
C GLU A 314 -9.81 3.58 22.76
N GLN A 315 -11.11 3.55 22.99
CA GLN A 315 -11.94 2.33 22.85
C GLN A 315 -11.87 1.68 21.46
N PHE A 316 -11.50 2.43 20.40
CA PHE A 316 -11.40 1.93 19.04
C PHE A 316 -9.95 1.63 18.65
N ILE A 317 -8.96 2.30 19.26
CA ILE A 317 -7.57 2.27 18.85
C ILE A 317 -6.63 1.56 19.83
N ASP A 318 -7.05 1.28 21.08
CA ASP A 318 -6.23 0.53 22.04
C ASP A 318 -6.24 -0.97 21.74
N ASN A 319 -5.63 -1.33 20.62
CA ASN A 319 -5.54 -2.70 20.13
C ASN A 319 -4.38 -2.84 19.14
N ASP A 320 -4.22 -4.05 18.56
CA ASP A 320 -3.15 -4.37 17.60
C ASP A 320 -3.48 -3.95 16.16
N THR A 321 -4.58 -3.22 15.92
CA THR A 321 -4.89 -2.66 14.60
C THR A 321 -3.99 -1.47 14.31
N PRO A 322 -3.39 -1.36 13.11
CA PRO A 322 -2.64 -0.19 12.71
C PRO A 322 -3.47 1.10 12.81
N LEU A 323 -2.82 2.18 13.20
CA LEU A 323 -3.41 3.49 13.39
C LEU A 323 -2.73 4.52 12.49
N LEU A 324 -3.52 5.29 11.74
CA LEU A 324 -3.09 6.51 11.08
C LEU A 324 -3.79 7.70 11.72
N ILE A 325 -3.04 8.67 12.22
CA ILE A 325 -3.58 9.93 12.72
C ILE A 325 -3.29 10.98 11.64
N ALA A 326 -4.31 11.73 11.21
CA ALA A 326 -4.14 12.78 10.23
C ALA A 326 -4.80 14.08 10.70
N ASN A 327 -4.09 15.20 10.56
CA ASN A 327 -4.68 16.51 10.80
C ASN A 327 -5.83 16.79 9.80
N SER A 328 -6.74 17.68 10.15
CA SER A 328 -7.91 18.05 9.33
C SER A 328 -7.66 19.24 8.40
N ASP A 329 -6.43 19.67 8.19
CA ASP A 329 -6.08 20.95 7.57
C ASP A 329 -4.80 20.92 6.72
N GLN A 330 -4.49 19.78 6.12
CA GLN A 330 -3.37 19.65 5.18
C GLN A 330 -3.82 19.01 3.87
N PHE A 331 -3.09 19.33 2.82
CA PHE A 331 -3.13 18.68 1.53
C PHE A 331 -1.71 18.31 1.10
N ILE A 332 -1.47 17.09 0.66
CA ILE A 332 -0.14 16.58 0.34
C ILE A 332 -0.09 15.95 -1.04
N GLU A 333 1.04 16.08 -1.72
CA GLU A 333 1.30 15.40 -2.99
C GLU A 333 1.99 14.08 -2.69
N TRP A 334 1.23 12.98 -2.68
CA TRP A 334 1.72 11.66 -2.34
C TRP A 334 0.97 10.54 -3.08
N ASP A 335 1.55 9.35 -3.07
CA ASP A 335 0.89 8.09 -3.42
C ASP A 335 0.62 7.30 -2.13
N SER A 336 -0.63 7.30 -1.67
CA SER A 336 -1.04 6.64 -0.44
C SER A 336 -0.77 5.13 -0.47
N SER A 337 -0.98 4.48 -1.62
CA SER A 337 -0.77 3.05 -1.77
C SER A 337 0.70 2.68 -1.60
N GLN A 338 1.60 3.41 -2.25
CA GLN A 338 3.04 3.19 -2.15
C GLN A 338 3.56 3.44 -0.72
N VAL A 339 3.13 4.55 -0.11
CA VAL A 339 3.59 4.95 1.23
C VAL A 339 3.09 3.96 2.28
N MET A 340 1.80 3.65 2.30
CA MET A 340 1.22 2.71 3.27
C MET A 340 1.80 1.32 3.12
N TYR A 341 2.00 0.86 1.88
CA TYR A 341 2.68 -0.40 1.65
C TYR A 341 4.10 -0.41 2.23
N SER A 342 4.88 0.66 2.04
CA SER A 342 6.24 0.75 2.58
C SER A 342 6.27 0.62 4.10
N PHE A 343 5.27 1.14 4.82
CA PHE A 343 5.17 1.03 6.28
C PHE A 343 4.86 -0.40 6.73
N ILE A 344 3.93 -1.07 6.05
CA ILE A 344 3.50 -2.42 6.41
C ILE A 344 4.61 -3.45 6.09
N SER A 345 5.26 -3.32 4.92
CA SER A 345 6.27 -4.28 4.46
C SER A 345 7.58 -4.24 5.25
N THR A 346 7.96 -3.08 5.79
CA THR A 346 9.24 -2.89 6.50
C THR A 346 9.20 -3.23 7.98
N LYS A 347 8.06 -3.65 8.52
CA LYS A 347 7.87 -4.03 9.94
C LYS A 347 8.37 -2.98 10.94
N ILE A 348 8.25 -1.69 10.59
CA ILE A 348 8.51 -0.55 11.50
C ILE A 348 7.42 -0.44 12.56
N ASP A 349 7.73 0.14 13.72
CA ASP A 349 6.75 0.35 14.79
C ASP A 349 5.88 1.59 14.55
N GLY A 350 6.41 2.58 13.82
CA GLY A 350 5.68 3.78 13.43
C GLY A 350 6.37 4.53 12.30
N ALA A 351 5.66 5.50 11.73
CA ALA A 351 6.23 6.40 10.73
C ALA A 351 5.64 7.80 10.82
N ILE A 352 6.42 8.77 10.40
CA ILE A 352 6.03 10.19 10.31
C ILE A 352 6.22 10.62 8.86
N ILE A 353 5.18 11.19 8.25
CA ILE A 353 5.29 11.76 6.91
C ILE A 353 5.86 13.16 7.02
N THR A 354 6.89 13.44 6.21
CA THR A 354 7.72 14.64 6.33
C THR A 354 7.95 15.32 4.99
N PHE A 355 8.32 16.59 5.04
CA PHE A 355 8.74 17.41 3.91
C PHE A 355 9.84 18.37 4.33
N ASN A 356 10.47 19.05 3.36
CA ASN A 356 11.51 20.04 3.68
C ASN A 356 10.90 21.39 4.08
N SER A 357 11.19 21.82 5.31
CA SER A 357 10.85 23.17 5.78
C SER A 357 11.65 23.51 7.04
N THR A 358 11.91 24.80 7.24
CA THR A 358 12.53 25.33 8.46
C THR A 358 11.60 26.30 9.22
N HIS A 359 10.36 26.49 8.71
CA HIS A 359 9.42 27.44 9.30
C HIS A 359 8.87 26.91 10.64
N PRO A 360 8.98 27.66 11.74
CA PRO A 360 8.70 27.19 13.11
C PRO A 360 7.22 26.89 13.40
N LYS A 361 6.33 27.05 12.47
CA LYS A 361 4.92 26.65 12.63
C LYS A 361 4.71 25.12 12.62
N TRP A 362 5.71 24.34 12.14
CA TRP A 362 5.64 22.90 11.99
C TRP A 362 6.26 22.15 13.17
N SER A 363 5.95 20.88 13.29
CA SER A 363 6.74 19.95 14.09
C SER A 363 7.91 19.43 13.25
N PHE A 364 9.00 19.03 13.89
CA PHE A 364 10.25 18.63 13.23
C PHE A 364 10.74 17.28 13.71
N VAL A 365 11.49 16.60 12.87
CA VAL A 365 12.15 15.33 13.21
C VAL A 365 13.63 15.38 12.90
N LYS A 366 14.47 14.78 13.75
CA LYS A 366 15.84 14.40 13.41
C LYS A 366 15.87 12.92 13.04
N THR A 367 16.68 12.56 12.05
CA THR A 367 16.87 11.18 11.61
C THR A 367 18.33 10.77 11.65
N ASP A 368 18.56 9.47 11.71
CA ASP A 368 19.86 8.89 11.42
C ASP A 368 20.09 8.76 9.90
N GLN A 369 21.21 8.16 9.51
CA GLN A 369 21.59 7.93 8.11
C GLN A 369 20.68 6.96 7.35
N TYR A 370 19.79 6.27 8.05
CA TYR A 370 18.82 5.30 7.50
C TYR A 370 17.39 5.82 7.57
N ASP A 371 17.16 7.12 7.80
CA ASP A 371 15.87 7.79 8.01
C ASP A 371 15.08 7.29 9.23
N PHE A 372 15.72 6.65 10.23
CA PHE A 372 15.04 6.39 11.48
C PHE A 372 15.04 7.65 12.34
N VAL A 373 13.87 7.98 12.87
CA VAL A 373 13.67 9.16 13.71
C VAL A 373 14.35 8.95 15.05
N THR A 374 15.22 9.89 15.43
CA THR A 374 15.97 9.90 16.70
C THR A 374 15.41 10.89 17.71
N GLU A 375 14.75 11.96 17.25
CA GLU A 375 14.14 13.00 18.07
C GLU A 375 13.01 13.68 17.29
N VAL A 376 11.94 14.07 17.98
CA VAL A 376 10.92 14.95 17.43
C VAL A 376 10.72 16.17 18.33
N ALA A 377 10.39 17.33 17.73
CA ALA A 377 10.11 18.56 18.45
C ALA A 377 8.91 19.31 17.86
N GLU A 378 8.05 19.81 18.73
CA GLU A 378 6.90 20.62 18.34
C GLU A 378 7.32 22.08 18.17
N LYS A 379 7.00 22.68 17.00
CA LYS A 379 7.23 24.13 16.70
C LYS A 379 8.64 24.64 17.01
N LYS A 380 9.61 23.74 17.00
CA LYS A 380 11.02 24.05 17.24
C LYS A 380 11.85 23.41 16.12
N PRO A 381 12.45 24.21 15.22
CA PRO A 381 13.28 23.68 14.14
C PRO A 381 14.55 23.03 14.71
N ILE A 382 14.55 21.70 14.80
CA ILE A 382 15.70 20.89 15.21
C ILE A 382 16.45 20.31 14.01
N SER A 383 15.86 20.47 12.82
CA SER A 383 16.36 20.04 11.51
C SER A 383 15.65 20.82 10.39
N ASP A 384 15.88 20.47 9.14
CA ASP A 384 15.13 20.91 7.96
C ASP A 384 14.00 19.95 7.56
N ILE A 385 13.72 18.94 8.39
CA ILE A 385 12.72 17.91 8.15
C ILE A 385 11.48 18.20 9.01
N ALA A 386 10.46 18.79 8.39
CA ALA A 386 9.19 19.11 9.04
C ALA A 386 8.14 18.01 8.83
N THR A 387 7.18 17.88 9.74
CA THR A 387 6.08 16.91 9.60
C THR A 387 4.89 17.51 8.88
N VAL A 388 4.17 16.69 8.12
CA VAL A 388 2.94 17.10 7.41
C VAL A 388 1.67 16.93 8.24
N GLY A 389 1.78 16.44 9.49
CA GLY A 389 0.61 16.16 10.32
C GLY A 389 -0.05 14.82 10.07
N ILE A 390 0.66 13.87 9.49
CA ILE A 390 0.22 12.49 9.29
C ILE A 390 1.20 11.55 9.99
N TYR A 391 0.65 10.69 10.87
CA TYR A 391 1.39 9.87 11.82
C TYR A 391 0.89 8.43 11.78
N TYR A 392 1.75 7.48 11.48
CA TYR A 392 1.43 6.06 11.43
C TYR A 392 1.98 5.32 12.65
N TRP A 393 1.17 4.47 13.25
CA TRP A 393 1.53 3.52 14.30
C TRP A 393 1.17 2.11 13.84
N ARG A 394 2.10 1.19 14.02
CA ARG A 394 1.87 -0.22 13.67
C ARG A 394 0.76 -0.84 14.52
N TYR A 395 0.67 -0.45 15.78
CA TYR A 395 -0.38 -0.83 16.72
C TYR A 395 -0.95 0.44 17.35
N GLY A 396 -2.28 0.56 17.34
CA GLY A 396 -2.93 1.70 17.99
C GLY A 396 -2.67 1.74 19.50
N SER A 397 -2.54 0.56 20.13
CA SER A 397 -2.17 0.41 21.54
C SER A 397 -0.81 1.03 21.89
N ASP A 398 0.16 1.04 20.96
CA ASP A 398 1.43 1.73 21.17
C ASP A 398 1.20 3.25 21.29
N PHE A 399 0.37 3.85 20.43
CA PHE A 399 0.04 5.27 20.56
C PHE A 399 -0.61 5.57 21.90
N VAL A 400 -1.61 4.80 22.33
CA VAL A 400 -2.31 4.98 23.60
C VAL A 400 -1.32 4.90 24.78
N LYS A 401 -0.48 3.87 24.78
CA LYS A 401 0.58 3.69 25.80
C LYS A 401 1.51 4.90 25.91
N TYR A 402 2.04 5.34 24.77
CA TYR A 402 3.07 6.41 24.77
C TYR A 402 2.46 7.80 24.96
N ALA A 403 1.24 8.05 24.49
CA ALA A 403 0.52 9.28 24.77
C ALA A 403 0.22 9.43 26.26
N ASN A 404 -0.27 8.38 26.92
CA ASN A 404 -0.50 8.36 28.37
C ASN A 404 0.80 8.57 29.14
N LYS A 405 1.91 7.96 28.69
CA LYS A 405 3.24 8.15 29.32
C LYS A 405 3.74 9.60 29.20
N MET A 406 3.57 10.23 28.04
CA MET A 406 3.88 11.65 27.81
C MET A 406 3.04 12.55 28.73
N ILE A 407 1.74 12.26 28.88
CA ILE A 407 0.83 13.02 29.76
C ILE A 407 1.25 12.86 31.23
N LEU A 408 1.55 11.66 31.70
CA LEU A 408 2.03 11.42 33.05
C LEU A 408 3.31 12.18 33.38
N LYS A 409 4.21 12.33 32.41
CA LYS A 409 5.44 13.12 32.55
C LYS A 409 5.22 14.64 32.45
N GLN A 410 3.99 15.09 32.15
CA GLN A 410 3.67 16.49 31.89
C GLN A 410 4.54 17.13 30.78
N ALA A 411 4.93 16.33 29.77
CA ALA A 411 5.77 16.79 28.67
C ALA A 411 4.93 17.62 27.66
N ARG A 412 4.66 18.87 28.03
CA ARG A 412 3.84 19.82 27.27
C ARG A 412 4.70 20.75 26.42
N PHE A 413 4.13 21.20 25.30
CA PHE A 413 4.62 22.34 24.55
C PHE A 413 3.56 23.45 24.57
N ASN A 414 3.93 24.66 25.00
CA ASN A 414 2.99 25.78 25.17
C ASN A 414 1.71 25.42 25.95
N GLY A 415 1.81 24.56 26.96
CA GLY A 415 0.67 24.12 27.76
C GLY A 415 -0.16 22.97 27.19
N GLU A 416 0.12 22.52 25.98
CA GLU A 416 -0.66 21.48 25.28
C GLU A 416 0.15 20.19 25.05
N PHE A 417 -0.55 19.06 24.92
CA PHE A 417 -0.01 17.76 24.52
C PHE A 417 -0.24 17.52 23.03
N TYR A 418 0.82 17.63 22.23
CA TYR A 418 0.75 17.41 20.78
C TYR A 418 0.99 15.96 20.38
N THR A 419 0.45 15.55 19.23
CA THR A 419 0.56 14.18 18.72
C THR A 419 1.99 13.82 18.32
N CYS A 420 2.74 14.72 17.68
CA CYS A 420 4.09 14.44 17.22
C CYS A 420 5.07 14.08 18.36
N PRO A 421 5.13 14.79 19.49
CA PRO A 421 6.04 14.46 20.61
C PRO A 421 5.80 13.09 21.26
N VAL A 422 4.66 12.44 21.05
CA VAL A 422 4.39 11.09 21.56
C VAL A 422 5.46 10.09 21.08
N TYR A 423 6.01 10.29 19.88
CA TYR A 423 7.07 9.43 19.35
C TYR A 423 8.36 9.45 20.16
N ASN A 424 8.67 10.52 20.89
CA ASN A 424 9.86 10.54 21.76
C ASN A 424 9.77 9.46 22.84
N GLU A 425 8.58 9.21 23.40
CA GLU A 425 8.39 8.16 24.39
C GLU A 425 8.59 6.75 23.78
N ALA A 426 8.17 6.56 22.54
CA ALA A 426 8.37 5.32 21.83
C ALA A 426 9.85 5.09 21.47
N ILE A 427 10.54 6.13 20.99
CA ILE A 427 11.97 6.10 20.65
C ILE A 427 12.81 5.77 21.89
N LEU A 428 12.49 6.34 23.03
CA LEU A 428 13.16 6.06 24.30
C LEU A 428 13.03 4.58 24.73
N GLU A 429 11.98 3.89 24.30
CA GLU A 429 11.81 2.44 24.52
C GLU A 429 12.33 1.57 23.35
N GLY A 430 13.08 2.16 22.42
CA GLY A 430 13.73 1.43 21.32
C GLY A 430 12.84 1.11 20.14
N LYS A 431 11.64 1.71 20.04
CA LYS A 431 10.76 1.57 18.88
C LYS A 431 11.38 2.18 17.63
N LYS A 432 11.21 1.52 16.49
CA LYS A 432 11.73 1.94 15.19
C LYS A 432 10.72 2.80 14.46
N ILE A 433 10.93 4.10 14.47
CA ILE A 433 10.08 5.10 13.81
C ILE A 433 10.78 5.59 12.55
N LYS A 434 10.11 5.51 11.39
CA LYS A 434 10.67 5.90 10.09
C LYS A 434 10.16 7.28 9.67
N ALA A 435 11.03 8.15 9.19
CA ALA A 435 10.62 9.34 8.46
C ALA A 435 10.38 8.98 6.98
N LYS A 436 9.23 9.37 6.44
CA LYS A 436 8.91 9.20 5.02
C LYS A 436 8.75 10.57 4.37
N ARG A 437 9.72 10.96 3.55
CA ARG A 437 9.69 12.25 2.86
C ARG A 437 8.75 12.21 1.67
N ILE A 438 7.98 13.29 1.50
CA ILE A 438 7.19 13.63 0.32
C ILE A 438 7.71 14.95 -0.28
N ASP A 439 7.34 15.21 -1.55
CA ASP A 439 7.87 16.37 -2.26
C ASP A 439 7.21 17.67 -1.83
N LYS A 440 5.87 17.66 -1.61
CA LYS A 440 5.14 18.89 -1.37
C LYS A 440 3.97 18.72 -0.39
N MET A 441 3.85 19.71 0.48
CA MET A 441 2.75 19.85 1.43
C MET A 441 2.15 21.26 1.31
N TRP A 442 0.84 21.32 1.33
CA TRP A 442 0.07 22.53 1.34
C TRP A 442 -0.70 22.63 2.66
N GLY A 443 -0.46 23.69 3.42
CA GLY A 443 -1.24 23.97 4.61
C GLY A 443 -2.61 24.52 4.21
N LEU A 444 -3.64 24.11 4.96
CA LEU A 444 -4.99 24.67 4.88
C LEU A 444 -5.41 25.25 6.24
N GLY A 445 -4.48 25.31 7.20
CA GLY A 445 -4.74 25.55 8.60
C GLY A 445 -4.91 27.00 9.00
N THR A 446 -4.52 27.94 8.13
CA THR A 446 -4.72 29.39 8.33
C THR A 446 -5.32 30.02 7.08
N PRO A 447 -5.97 31.20 7.19
CA PRO A 447 -6.50 31.91 6.02
C PRO A 447 -5.43 32.19 4.96
N GLU A 448 -4.20 32.54 5.37
CA GLU A 448 -3.08 32.82 4.48
C GLU A 448 -2.61 31.55 3.74
N ASP A 449 -2.52 30.42 4.45
CA ASP A 449 -2.15 29.15 3.85
C ASP A 449 -3.21 28.67 2.84
N LEU A 450 -4.49 28.85 3.17
CA LEU A 450 -5.61 28.51 2.28
C LEU A 450 -5.60 29.39 1.02
N ASP A 451 -5.42 30.70 1.17
CA ASP A 451 -5.32 31.63 0.03
C ASP A 451 -4.13 31.29 -0.86
N PHE A 452 -2.99 30.93 -0.26
CA PHE A 452 -1.82 30.49 -1.00
C PHE A 452 -2.09 29.20 -1.77
N PHE A 453 -2.77 28.23 -1.18
CA PHE A 453 -3.18 26.99 -1.85
C PHE A 453 -4.09 27.26 -3.04
N LEU A 454 -5.14 28.04 -2.83
CA LEU A 454 -6.14 28.35 -3.87
C LEU A 454 -5.54 29.08 -5.08
N LYS A 455 -4.49 29.89 -4.86
CA LYS A 455 -3.80 30.65 -5.92
C LYS A 455 -2.74 29.86 -6.68
N ASN A 456 -2.14 28.85 -6.06
CA ASN A 456 -0.92 28.22 -6.59
C ASN A 456 -1.07 26.72 -6.86
N TYR A 457 -2.16 26.08 -6.41
CA TYR A 457 -2.41 24.67 -6.70
C TYR A 457 -3.17 24.53 -8.01
N GLU A 458 -2.48 24.07 -9.05
CA GLU A 458 -3.03 23.96 -10.41
C GLU A 458 -3.77 22.61 -10.65
N GLY A 459 -3.90 21.78 -9.61
CA GLY A 459 -4.44 20.42 -9.75
C GLY A 459 -3.38 19.39 -10.18
N PRO A 460 -3.72 18.08 -10.16
CA PRO A 460 -2.84 17.01 -10.61
C PRO A 460 -2.76 16.94 -12.13
#